data_a102c1c5b422f7bf6b5ea779e82a0684
#
_entry.id   a102c1c5b422f7bf6b5ea779e82a0684
#
_cell.length_a   1.000
_cell.length_b   1.000
_cell.length_c   1.000
_cell.angle_alpha   90.00
_cell.angle_beta   90.00
_cell.angle_gamma   90.00
#
_symmetry.space_group_name_H-M   'P 1'
#
loop_
_entity.id
_entity.type
_entity.pdbx_description
1 polymer ?
#
loop_
_entity_poly.entity_id
_entity_poly.type
_entity_poly.pdbx_seq_one_letter_code
_entity_poly.pdbx_strand_id
1 'polypeptide(L)'
;MHWGRAKNVLIYAFLLLNLVLGYQLWMDKRDQASANLDLTSLTESTQRSMDEKQIQVRAQIPAETPALPKINYRLIKPAGSEPIKLAEPVDSRLIFNAKGLVSALESQIPQIGSYRYDQESSMDSVFILHPLALEEWPLFNINLELNYSNQKVTSYRMESIEVVQMDEEKAQPVLPASKALGFLIDKFLPKRTIVTDIELGYYGQVFNSEAQVAAPAWRFTLGNGEKYYVLGSGDVISPDAEKIKE
;
A
#
# COMPACT_ATOMS: atom_id res chain seq x y z
N MET A 1 13.22 -42.00 -37.24
CA MET A 1 12.47 -41.29 -36.20
C MET A 1 13.44 -40.84 -35.09
N HIS A 2 13.59 -39.55 -34.87
CA HIS A 2 14.59 -38.99 -33.94
C HIS A 2 14.09 -38.93 -32.47
N TRP A 3 13.64 -40.05 -31.93
CA TRP A 3 13.06 -40.09 -30.56
C TRP A 3 14.08 -39.73 -29.47
N GLY A 4 15.35 -40.03 -29.69
CA GLY A 4 16.43 -39.64 -28.75
C GLY A 4 16.60 -38.11 -28.62
N ARG A 5 16.46 -37.33 -29.71
CA ARG A 5 16.57 -35.89 -29.67
C ARG A 5 15.38 -35.24 -28.95
N ALA A 6 14.16 -35.75 -29.18
CA ALA A 6 12.96 -35.27 -28.50
C ALA A 6 13.04 -35.51 -26.97
N LYS A 7 13.51 -36.66 -26.56
CA LYS A 7 13.72 -37.02 -25.13
C LYS A 7 14.74 -36.08 -24.47
N ASN A 8 15.86 -35.80 -25.14
CA ASN A 8 16.87 -34.88 -24.57
C ASN A 8 16.36 -33.46 -24.46
N VAL A 9 15.61 -32.94 -25.44
CA VAL A 9 14.98 -31.62 -25.37
C VAL A 9 14.00 -31.51 -24.20
N LEU A 10 13.20 -32.55 -23.99
CA LEU A 10 12.24 -32.61 -22.86
C LEU A 10 12.98 -32.61 -21.51
N ILE A 11 14.06 -33.36 -21.38
CA ILE A 11 14.89 -33.41 -20.17
C ILE A 11 15.50 -32.03 -19.89
N TYR A 12 16.05 -31.35 -20.90
CA TYR A 12 16.62 -30.03 -20.71
C TYR A 12 15.56 -28.97 -20.38
N ALA A 13 14.39 -29.02 -21.00
CA ALA A 13 13.28 -28.14 -20.70
C ALA A 13 12.80 -28.33 -19.26
N PHE A 14 12.69 -29.57 -18.78
CA PHE A 14 12.32 -29.89 -17.41
C PHE A 14 13.38 -29.46 -16.39
N LEU A 15 14.67 -29.67 -16.71
CA LEU A 15 15.79 -29.18 -15.88
C LEU A 15 15.78 -27.67 -15.76
N LEU A 16 15.57 -26.96 -16.87
CA LEU A 16 15.51 -25.50 -16.89
C LEU A 16 14.31 -24.97 -16.07
N LEU A 17 13.16 -25.62 -16.22
CA LEU A 17 11.97 -25.28 -15.43
C LEU A 17 12.21 -25.44 -13.93
N ASN A 18 12.80 -26.58 -13.52
CA ASN A 18 13.13 -26.83 -12.11
C ASN A 18 14.17 -25.84 -11.57
N LEU A 19 15.11 -25.39 -12.39
CA LEU A 19 16.11 -24.41 -12.02
C LEU A 19 15.46 -23.02 -11.80
N VAL A 20 14.53 -22.63 -12.67
CA VAL A 20 13.76 -21.38 -12.51
C VAL A 20 12.87 -21.43 -11.28
N LEU A 21 12.14 -22.52 -11.08
CA LEU A 21 11.29 -22.70 -9.89
C LEU A 21 12.12 -22.72 -8.59
N GLY A 22 13.27 -23.39 -8.61
CA GLY A 22 14.21 -23.42 -7.48
C GLY A 22 14.76 -22.05 -7.16
N TYR A 23 15.08 -21.23 -8.18
CA TYR A 23 15.53 -19.86 -8.03
C TYR A 23 14.43 -18.97 -7.44
N GLN A 24 13.19 -19.07 -7.94
CA GLN A 24 12.05 -18.35 -7.38
C GLN A 24 11.81 -18.71 -5.92
N LEU A 25 11.77 -20.00 -5.60
CA LEU A 25 11.59 -20.46 -4.21
C LEU A 25 12.74 -20.02 -3.29
N TRP A 26 13.96 -19.93 -3.81
CA TRP A 26 15.11 -19.45 -3.06
C TRP A 26 15.02 -17.92 -2.81
N MET A 27 14.57 -17.14 -3.80
CA MET A 27 14.29 -15.71 -3.63
C MET A 27 13.19 -15.50 -2.58
N ASP A 28 12.06 -16.18 -2.71
CA ASP A 28 10.94 -16.06 -1.74
C ASP A 28 11.39 -16.43 -0.31
N LYS A 29 12.20 -17.48 -0.16
CA LYS A 29 12.76 -17.84 1.16
C LYS A 29 13.80 -16.84 1.67
N ARG A 30 14.58 -16.23 0.78
CA ARG A 30 15.55 -15.19 1.16
C ARG A 30 14.82 -13.94 1.64
N ASP A 31 13.74 -13.55 0.97
CA ASP A 31 12.94 -12.38 1.35
C ASP A 31 12.22 -12.64 2.69
N GLN A 32 11.70 -13.85 2.93
CA GLN A 32 11.16 -14.26 4.22
C GLN A 32 12.22 -14.33 5.34
N ALA A 33 13.44 -14.77 5.03
CA ALA A 33 14.54 -14.78 5.99
C ALA A 33 15.03 -13.37 6.32
N SER A 34 15.01 -12.45 5.35
CA SER A 34 15.33 -11.03 5.57
C SER A 34 14.27 -10.36 6.44
N ALA A 35 12.98 -10.67 6.24
CA ALA A 35 11.89 -10.18 7.11
C ALA A 35 12.07 -10.63 8.58
N ASN A 36 12.56 -11.84 8.84
CA ASN A 36 12.84 -12.31 10.19
C ASN A 36 14.06 -11.61 10.85
N LEU A 37 14.99 -11.08 10.05
CA LEU A 37 16.16 -10.36 10.57
C LEU A 37 15.82 -8.92 11.01
N ASP A 38 14.78 -8.31 10.45
CA ASP A 38 14.37 -6.94 10.77
C ASP A 38 13.69 -6.80 12.14
N LEU A 39 13.21 -7.89 12.75
CA LEU A 39 12.68 -7.87 14.11
C LEU A 39 13.76 -7.51 15.16
N THR A 40 15.03 -7.64 14.83
CA THR A 40 16.13 -7.20 15.71
C THR A 40 16.18 -5.67 15.87
N SER A 41 15.49 -4.93 15.00
CA SER A 41 15.32 -3.47 15.10
C SER A 41 14.34 -3.05 16.21
N LEU A 42 13.52 -3.99 16.72
CA LEU A 42 12.62 -3.75 17.84
C LEU A 42 13.37 -3.86 19.18
N THR A 43 12.94 -3.06 20.15
CA THR A 43 13.51 -3.13 21.50
C THR A 43 13.14 -4.47 22.16
N GLU A 44 13.98 -4.93 23.11
CA GLU A 44 13.68 -6.17 23.86
C GLU A 44 12.34 -6.12 24.60
N SER A 45 11.94 -4.94 25.10
CA SER A 45 10.64 -4.74 25.74
C SER A 45 9.48 -4.97 24.76
N THR A 46 9.60 -4.45 23.53
CA THR A 46 8.58 -4.64 22.48
C THR A 46 8.52 -6.10 22.03
N GLN A 47 9.66 -6.78 21.93
CA GLN A 47 9.69 -8.22 21.61
C GLN A 47 8.97 -9.05 22.68
N ARG A 48 9.17 -8.74 23.96
CA ARG A 48 8.42 -9.38 25.07
C ARG A 48 6.92 -9.10 24.98
N SER A 49 6.52 -7.84 24.70
CA SER A 49 5.12 -7.48 24.48
C SER A 49 4.50 -8.25 23.30
N MET A 50 5.26 -8.45 22.22
CA MET A 50 4.83 -9.28 21.06
C MET A 50 4.55 -10.72 21.49
N ASP A 51 5.48 -11.33 22.23
CA ASP A 51 5.36 -12.71 22.69
C ASP A 51 4.18 -12.88 23.65
N GLU A 52 4.03 -11.99 24.63
CA GLU A 52 2.94 -12.00 25.61
C GLU A 52 1.56 -11.82 24.95
N LYS A 53 1.50 -10.95 23.93
CA LYS A 53 0.27 -10.70 23.15
C LYS A 53 0.08 -11.69 22.00
N GLN A 54 1.06 -12.53 21.70
CA GLN A 54 1.06 -13.44 20.54
C GLN A 54 0.89 -12.70 19.20
N ILE A 55 1.52 -11.54 19.06
CA ILE A 55 1.49 -10.73 17.86
C ILE A 55 2.52 -11.26 16.87
N GLN A 56 2.15 -11.38 15.59
CA GLN A 56 3.03 -11.79 14.51
C GLN A 56 3.23 -10.63 13.53
N VAL A 57 4.47 -10.36 13.15
CA VAL A 57 4.81 -9.41 12.08
C VAL A 57 5.30 -10.23 10.89
N ARG A 58 4.54 -10.21 9.81
CA ARG A 58 4.86 -10.88 8.54
C ARG A 58 5.37 -9.91 7.49
N ALA A 59 5.10 -8.62 7.71
CA ALA A 59 5.59 -7.55 6.86
C ALA A 59 7.09 -7.32 7.08
N GLN A 60 7.79 -6.94 6.02
CA GLN A 60 9.14 -6.40 6.13
C GLN A 60 9.06 -5.03 6.81
N ILE A 61 9.89 -4.79 7.84
CA ILE A 61 9.98 -3.50 8.50
C ILE A 61 10.94 -2.62 7.69
N PRO A 62 10.47 -1.50 7.08
CA PRO A 62 11.35 -0.61 6.34
C PRO A 62 12.42 0.02 7.24
N ALA A 63 13.67 -0.03 6.80
CA ALA A 63 14.80 0.57 7.55
C ALA A 63 15.00 2.06 7.22
N GLU A 64 14.53 2.49 6.05
CA GLU A 64 14.72 3.85 5.56
C GLU A 64 13.82 4.84 6.29
N THR A 65 14.38 5.99 6.62
CA THR A 65 13.68 7.12 7.26
C THR A 65 13.89 8.39 6.43
N PRO A 66 13.20 8.53 5.28
CA PRO A 66 13.35 9.71 4.45
C PRO A 66 12.91 10.98 5.21
N ALA A 67 13.49 12.12 4.82
CA ALA A 67 13.02 13.42 5.30
C ALA A 67 11.86 13.88 4.42
N LEU A 68 10.68 14.01 4.99
CA LEU A 68 9.47 14.39 4.27
C LEU A 68 8.83 15.62 4.90
N PRO A 69 8.39 16.62 4.10
CA PRO A 69 7.64 17.78 4.58
C PRO A 69 6.17 17.42 4.83
N LYS A 70 5.47 18.26 5.58
CA LYS A 70 4.00 18.28 5.52
C LYS A 70 3.56 18.90 4.21
N ILE A 71 2.44 18.44 3.68
CA ILE A 71 1.84 18.98 2.47
C ILE A 71 0.49 19.62 2.76
N ASN A 72 0.22 20.76 2.13
CA ASN A 72 -1.11 21.36 2.09
C ASN A 72 -1.74 21.02 0.74
N TYR A 73 -2.93 20.47 0.75
CA TYR A 73 -3.67 20.11 -0.45
C TYR A 73 -5.10 20.62 -0.38
N ARG A 74 -5.71 20.81 -1.53
CA ARG A 74 -7.12 21.15 -1.69
C ARG A 74 -7.82 20.01 -2.41
N LEU A 75 -9.01 19.65 -1.94
CA LEU A 75 -9.88 18.74 -2.65
C LEU A 75 -10.56 19.51 -3.80
N ILE A 76 -10.16 19.21 -5.06
CA ILE A 76 -10.74 19.86 -6.24
C ILE A 76 -12.11 19.27 -6.53
N LYS A 77 -12.23 17.96 -6.43
CA LYS A 77 -13.45 17.22 -6.71
C LYS A 77 -13.63 16.13 -5.66
N PRO A 78 -14.61 16.29 -4.77
CA PRO A 78 -14.98 15.20 -3.88
C PRO A 78 -15.57 14.04 -4.70
N ALA A 79 -15.47 12.84 -4.15
CA ALA A 79 -16.09 11.68 -4.76
C ALA A 79 -17.59 11.95 -4.92
N GLY A 80 -18.08 11.81 -6.16
CA GLY A 80 -19.52 11.84 -6.41
C GLY A 80 -20.20 10.64 -5.74
N SER A 81 -21.50 10.77 -5.43
CA SER A 81 -22.29 9.67 -4.86
C SER A 81 -22.41 8.47 -5.79
N GLU A 82 -22.35 8.69 -7.11
CA GLU A 82 -22.48 7.63 -8.10
C GLU A 82 -21.18 7.44 -8.91
N PRO A 83 -20.79 6.18 -9.19
CA PRO A 83 -19.66 5.89 -10.06
C PRO A 83 -19.90 6.36 -11.50
N ILE A 84 -18.87 6.90 -12.12
CA ILE A 84 -18.87 7.31 -13.53
C ILE A 84 -18.59 6.07 -14.39
N LYS A 85 -19.45 5.77 -15.35
CA LYS A 85 -19.26 4.63 -16.26
C LYS A 85 -18.15 4.94 -17.26
N LEU A 86 -17.30 3.96 -17.52
CA LEU A 86 -16.34 4.01 -18.61
C LEU A 86 -17.06 3.85 -19.96
N ALA A 87 -16.67 4.64 -20.96
CA ALA A 87 -17.16 4.49 -22.33
C ALA A 87 -16.74 3.13 -22.92
N GLU A 88 -15.49 2.73 -22.64
CA GLU A 88 -14.92 1.46 -23.07
C GLU A 88 -14.40 0.70 -21.83
N PRO A 89 -15.06 -0.41 -21.44
CA PRO A 89 -14.59 -1.25 -20.33
C PRO A 89 -13.23 -1.89 -20.63
N VAL A 90 -12.32 -1.86 -19.65
CA VAL A 90 -10.93 -2.29 -19.76
C VAL A 90 -10.70 -3.59 -19.00
N ASP A 91 -9.79 -4.47 -19.47
CA ASP A 91 -9.44 -5.72 -18.79
C ASP A 91 -8.93 -5.44 -17.36
N SER A 92 -9.55 -6.05 -16.35
CA SER A 92 -9.23 -5.84 -14.94
C SER A 92 -7.81 -6.31 -14.56
N ARG A 93 -7.22 -7.23 -15.33
CA ARG A 93 -5.85 -7.70 -15.10
C ARG A 93 -4.79 -6.63 -15.33
N LEU A 94 -5.13 -5.56 -16.05
CA LEU A 94 -4.23 -4.42 -16.24
C LEU A 94 -3.89 -3.71 -14.94
N ILE A 95 -4.64 -3.93 -13.85
CA ILE A 95 -4.34 -3.36 -12.52
C ILE A 95 -2.93 -3.74 -12.04
N PHE A 96 -2.42 -4.90 -12.42
CA PHE A 96 -1.07 -5.38 -12.08
C PHE A 96 0.02 -4.85 -13.02
N ASN A 97 -0.35 -4.07 -14.04
CA ASN A 97 0.56 -3.44 -14.98
C ASN A 97 0.27 -1.93 -15.06
N ALA A 98 0.95 -1.16 -14.20
CA ALA A 98 0.71 0.28 -14.08
C ALA A 98 0.77 1.04 -15.41
N LYS A 99 1.76 0.74 -16.27
CA LYS A 99 1.88 1.38 -17.59
C LYS A 99 0.72 0.99 -18.52
N GLY A 100 0.33 -0.27 -18.52
CA GLY A 100 -0.79 -0.77 -19.31
C GLY A 100 -2.12 -0.19 -18.84
N LEU A 101 -2.32 -0.08 -17.53
CA LEU A 101 -3.51 0.51 -16.92
C LEU A 101 -3.64 2.00 -17.30
N VAL A 102 -2.56 2.77 -17.13
CA VAL A 102 -2.53 4.20 -17.49
C VAL A 102 -2.86 4.37 -18.98
N SER A 103 -2.16 3.66 -19.87
CA SER A 103 -2.40 3.77 -21.32
C SER A 103 -3.83 3.42 -21.74
N ALA A 104 -4.48 2.49 -21.03
CA ALA A 104 -5.85 2.08 -21.34
C ALA A 104 -6.92 3.03 -20.78
N LEU A 105 -6.63 3.75 -19.70
CA LEU A 105 -7.61 4.55 -18.99
C LEU A 105 -7.36 6.07 -19.04
N GLU A 106 -6.19 6.55 -19.47
CA GLU A 106 -5.84 7.98 -19.44
C GLU A 106 -6.79 8.86 -20.29
N SER A 107 -7.39 8.30 -21.35
CA SER A 107 -8.40 8.99 -22.15
C SER A 107 -9.75 9.12 -21.46
N GLN A 108 -10.03 8.30 -20.46
CA GLN A 108 -11.31 8.20 -19.76
C GLN A 108 -11.25 8.68 -18.31
N ILE A 109 -10.10 8.51 -17.65
CA ILE A 109 -9.89 8.90 -16.25
C ILE A 109 -8.77 9.95 -16.21
N PRO A 110 -9.08 11.21 -15.89
CA PRO A 110 -8.07 12.27 -15.82
C PRO A 110 -6.99 11.93 -14.78
N GLN A 111 -5.72 12.20 -15.14
CA GLN A 111 -4.58 12.08 -14.23
C GLN A 111 -4.37 10.70 -13.60
N ILE A 112 -4.90 9.62 -14.18
CA ILE A 112 -4.72 8.26 -13.62
C ILE A 112 -3.26 7.89 -13.41
N GLY A 113 -2.34 8.44 -14.18
CA GLY A 113 -0.90 8.23 -14.05
C GLY A 113 -0.31 8.73 -12.73
N SER A 114 -0.98 9.64 -12.01
CA SER A 114 -0.58 10.12 -10.69
C SER A 114 -1.15 9.29 -9.54
N TYR A 115 -1.80 8.16 -9.83
CA TYR A 115 -2.36 7.25 -8.84
C TYR A 115 -1.61 5.93 -8.84
N ARG A 116 -1.45 5.34 -7.66
CA ARG A 116 -0.83 4.02 -7.46
C ARG A 116 -1.85 3.04 -6.88
N TYR A 117 -1.90 1.84 -7.48
CA TYR A 117 -2.74 0.75 -7.02
C TYR A 117 -2.33 0.30 -5.61
N ASP A 118 -3.32 0.15 -4.75
CA ASP A 118 -3.18 -0.37 -3.40
C ASP A 118 -3.93 -1.71 -3.26
N GLN A 119 -3.16 -2.79 -3.24
CA GLN A 119 -3.71 -4.13 -3.10
C GLN A 119 -4.35 -4.34 -1.72
N GLU A 120 -3.75 -3.79 -0.67
CA GLU A 120 -4.17 -3.96 0.73
C GLU A 120 -5.47 -3.22 1.06
N SER A 121 -5.83 -2.20 0.27
CA SER A 121 -7.08 -1.46 0.41
C SER A 121 -8.18 -1.96 -0.54
N SER A 122 -7.83 -2.79 -1.52
CA SER A 122 -8.78 -3.28 -2.52
C SER A 122 -9.70 -4.35 -1.94
N MET A 123 -10.96 -4.32 -2.36
CA MET A 123 -12.01 -5.25 -1.92
C MET A 123 -12.54 -6.04 -3.11
N ASP A 124 -13.41 -7.00 -2.85
CA ASP A 124 -14.13 -7.72 -3.90
C ASP A 124 -14.87 -6.73 -4.81
N SER A 125 -14.55 -6.80 -6.11
CA SER A 125 -15.14 -5.96 -7.16
C SER A 125 -14.70 -4.48 -7.21
N VAL A 126 -13.79 -4.04 -6.32
CA VAL A 126 -13.30 -2.65 -6.31
C VAL A 126 -11.78 -2.62 -6.12
N PHE A 127 -11.08 -2.03 -7.07
CA PHE A 127 -9.66 -1.69 -6.90
C PHE A 127 -9.52 -0.28 -6.34
N ILE A 128 -8.69 -0.13 -5.35
CA ILE A 128 -8.37 1.16 -4.73
C ILE A 128 -7.01 1.64 -5.22
N LEU A 129 -6.95 2.90 -5.66
CA LEU A 129 -5.72 3.57 -6.01
C LEU A 129 -5.65 4.87 -5.20
N HIS A 130 -4.45 5.22 -4.72
CA HIS A 130 -4.20 6.46 -4.01
C HIS A 130 -3.41 7.45 -4.88
N PRO A 131 -3.73 8.75 -4.84
CA PRO A 131 -2.90 9.75 -5.50
C PRO A 131 -1.52 9.79 -4.84
N LEU A 132 -0.49 10.05 -5.64
CA LEU A 132 0.88 10.15 -5.17
C LEU A 132 1.20 11.60 -4.80
N ALA A 133 1.57 11.82 -3.56
CA ALA A 133 2.23 13.04 -3.11
C ALA A 133 3.72 12.95 -3.45
N LEU A 134 4.31 14.06 -3.91
CA LEU A 134 5.72 14.10 -4.33
C LEU A 134 6.07 13.04 -5.39
N GLU A 135 5.09 12.65 -6.23
CA GLU A 135 5.24 11.62 -7.28
C GLU A 135 5.59 10.21 -6.78
N GLU A 136 5.72 10.00 -5.47
CA GLU A 136 6.22 8.76 -4.89
C GLU A 136 5.33 8.20 -3.77
N TRP A 137 4.81 9.05 -2.89
CA TRP A 137 4.20 8.64 -1.63
C TRP A 137 2.67 8.67 -1.69
N PRO A 138 1.96 7.55 -1.41
CA PRO A 138 0.49 7.53 -1.46
C PRO A 138 -0.13 8.42 -0.39
N LEU A 139 -1.19 9.11 -0.74
CA LEU A 139 -2.05 9.83 0.20
C LEU A 139 -3.25 8.94 0.55
N PHE A 140 -3.17 8.24 1.67
CA PHE A 140 -4.03 7.12 2.04
C PHE A 140 -5.51 7.44 2.25
N ASN A 141 -5.85 8.68 2.53
CA ASN A 141 -7.23 9.10 2.79
C ASN A 141 -7.96 9.63 1.55
N ILE A 142 -7.34 9.59 0.38
CA ILE A 142 -7.91 10.00 -0.91
C ILE A 142 -7.90 8.80 -1.86
N ASN A 143 -9.01 8.56 -2.55
CA ASN A 143 -9.19 7.36 -3.33
C ASN A 143 -9.61 7.63 -4.78
N LEU A 144 -9.08 6.81 -5.67
CA LEU A 144 -9.67 6.47 -6.95
C LEU A 144 -10.13 5.01 -6.86
N GLU A 145 -11.43 4.80 -6.97
CA GLU A 145 -12.05 3.47 -6.96
C GLU A 145 -12.34 3.04 -8.39
N LEU A 146 -11.85 1.87 -8.78
CA LEU A 146 -12.19 1.24 -10.05
C LEU A 146 -13.09 0.05 -9.78
N ASN A 147 -14.36 0.15 -10.18
CA ASN A 147 -15.30 -0.96 -10.05
C ASN A 147 -15.13 -1.93 -11.22
N TYR A 148 -15.01 -3.21 -10.91
CA TYR A 148 -14.87 -4.24 -11.93
C TYR A 148 -15.91 -5.35 -11.75
N SER A 149 -16.33 -5.90 -12.89
CA SER A 149 -17.17 -7.10 -12.96
C SER A 149 -16.88 -7.86 -14.25
N ASN A 150 -17.05 -9.18 -14.24
CA ASN A 150 -16.79 -10.03 -15.40
C ASN A 150 -15.41 -9.78 -16.03
N GLN A 151 -14.37 -9.63 -15.18
CA GLN A 151 -13.00 -9.37 -15.58
C GLN A 151 -12.76 -8.05 -16.33
N LYS A 152 -13.67 -7.08 -16.20
CA LYS A 152 -13.54 -5.75 -16.80
C LYS A 152 -13.80 -4.66 -15.76
N VAL A 153 -12.97 -3.62 -15.79
CA VAL A 153 -13.24 -2.35 -15.12
C VAL A 153 -14.32 -1.64 -15.93
N THR A 154 -15.41 -1.29 -15.28
CA THR A 154 -16.62 -0.75 -15.95
C THR A 154 -16.98 0.66 -15.54
N SER A 155 -16.55 1.08 -14.34
CA SER A 155 -16.81 2.41 -13.81
C SER A 155 -15.77 2.80 -12.78
N TYR A 156 -15.71 4.08 -12.47
CA TYR A 156 -14.80 4.62 -11.46
C TYR A 156 -15.49 5.69 -10.62
N ARG A 157 -14.95 5.89 -9.41
CA ARG A 157 -15.25 7.02 -8.54
C ARG A 157 -13.91 7.63 -8.11
N MET A 158 -13.76 8.94 -8.26
CA MET A 158 -12.47 9.60 -8.09
C MET A 158 -12.59 10.84 -7.22
N GLU A 159 -11.71 10.95 -6.26
CA GLU A 159 -11.38 12.17 -5.56
C GLU A 159 -10.13 12.79 -6.19
N SER A 160 -10.18 14.07 -6.52
CA SER A 160 -9.05 14.78 -7.12
C SER A 160 -8.53 15.82 -6.15
N ILE A 161 -7.22 15.87 -5.99
CA ILE A 161 -6.54 16.83 -5.15
C ILE A 161 -5.59 17.73 -5.96
N GLU A 162 -5.34 18.91 -5.42
CA GLU A 162 -4.28 19.80 -5.84
C GLU A 162 -3.36 20.05 -4.64
N VAL A 163 -2.08 19.79 -4.79
CA VAL A 163 -1.10 20.17 -3.77
C VAL A 163 -0.83 21.66 -3.92
N VAL A 164 -1.23 22.44 -2.91
CA VAL A 164 -1.20 23.90 -2.95
C VAL A 164 0.15 24.44 -2.46
N GLN A 165 0.75 23.80 -1.46
CA GLN A 165 2.00 24.25 -0.85
C GLN A 165 2.75 23.09 -0.23
N MET A 166 4.06 23.07 -0.46
CA MET A 166 5.01 22.22 0.23
C MET A 166 6.09 23.11 0.85
N ASP A 167 6.43 22.84 2.09
CA ASP A 167 7.51 23.53 2.78
C ASP A 167 8.70 22.57 2.86
N GLU A 168 9.43 22.46 1.76
CA GLU A 168 10.59 21.55 1.64
C GLU A 168 11.68 21.88 2.66
N GLU A 169 11.81 23.17 3.06
CA GLU A 169 12.78 23.57 4.08
C GLU A 169 12.45 23.03 5.47
N LYS A 170 11.19 22.57 5.68
CA LYS A 170 10.74 21.95 6.92
C LYS A 170 10.64 20.42 6.84
N ALA A 171 11.24 19.81 5.82
CA ALA A 171 11.31 18.35 5.75
C ALA A 171 12.05 17.82 6.98
N GLN A 172 11.45 16.83 7.64
CA GLN A 172 12.01 16.20 8.83
C GLN A 172 12.10 14.69 8.61
N PRO A 173 13.12 14.02 9.17
CA PRO A 173 13.17 12.56 9.15
C PRO A 173 11.88 11.96 9.72
N VAL A 174 11.28 11.05 8.99
CA VAL A 174 10.09 10.33 9.46
C VAL A 174 10.47 9.44 10.64
N LEU A 175 9.55 9.24 11.58
CA LEU A 175 9.72 8.28 12.67
C LEU A 175 10.10 6.91 12.08
N PRO A 176 11.14 6.22 12.58
CA PRO A 176 11.48 4.88 12.08
C PRO A 176 10.31 3.91 12.19
N ALA A 177 10.08 3.10 11.14
CA ALA A 177 8.98 2.12 11.11
C ALA A 177 9.00 1.17 12.32
N SER A 178 10.19 0.75 12.76
CA SER A 178 10.36 -0.09 13.94
C SER A 178 9.87 0.57 15.23
N LYS A 179 10.11 1.88 15.40
CA LYS A 179 9.61 2.64 16.57
C LYS A 179 8.10 2.82 16.51
N ALA A 180 7.55 3.14 15.32
CA ALA A 180 6.12 3.25 15.11
C ALA A 180 5.40 1.92 15.40
N LEU A 181 5.94 0.81 14.89
CA LEU A 181 5.44 -0.53 15.15
C LEU A 181 5.52 -0.90 16.63
N GLY A 182 6.65 -0.62 17.28
CA GLY A 182 6.80 -0.86 18.73
C GLY A 182 5.72 -0.15 19.54
N PHE A 183 5.46 1.11 19.22
CA PHE A 183 4.41 1.88 19.89
C PHE A 183 3.01 1.28 19.68
N LEU A 184 2.70 0.80 18.47
CA LEU A 184 1.44 0.09 18.20
C LEU A 184 1.33 -1.21 18.97
N ILE A 185 2.38 -2.04 18.99
CA ILE A 185 2.41 -3.32 19.72
C ILE A 185 2.15 -3.10 21.20
N ASP A 186 2.81 -2.12 21.79
CA ASP A 186 2.71 -1.90 23.24
C ASP A 186 1.35 -1.37 23.66
N LYS A 187 0.73 -0.47 22.89
CA LYS A 187 -0.43 0.30 23.34
C LYS A 187 -1.74 0.02 22.62
N PHE A 188 -1.70 -0.35 21.33
CA PHE A 188 -2.90 -0.35 20.49
C PHE A 188 -3.29 -1.72 19.97
N LEU A 189 -2.32 -2.55 19.57
CA LEU A 189 -2.65 -3.82 18.94
C LEU A 189 -3.24 -4.83 19.93
N PRO A 190 -4.38 -5.45 19.58
CA PRO A 190 -4.96 -6.52 20.38
C PRO A 190 -4.09 -7.80 20.33
N LYS A 191 -4.41 -8.74 21.24
CA LYS A 191 -3.74 -10.05 21.25
C LYS A 191 -4.03 -10.81 19.96
N ARG A 192 -3.04 -11.59 19.52
CA ARG A 192 -3.11 -12.47 18.33
C ARG A 192 -3.24 -11.70 17.00
N THR A 193 -2.84 -10.44 17.00
CA THR A 193 -2.79 -9.64 15.77
C THR A 193 -1.69 -10.12 14.85
N ILE A 194 -1.95 -10.10 13.55
CA ILE A 194 -0.96 -10.34 12.50
C ILE A 194 -0.81 -9.04 11.72
N VAL A 195 0.40 -8.47 11.67
CA VAL A 195 0.73 -7.33 10.81
C VAL A 195 1.20 -7.89 9.47
N THR A 196 0.49 -7.58 8.38
CA THR A 196 0.72 -8.13 7.04
C THR A 196 1.45 -7.18 6.12
N ASP A 197 1.30 -5.86 6.32
CA ASP A 197 1.95 -4.84 5.49
C ASP A 197 2.34 -3.61 6.31
N ILE A 198 3.44 -2.95 5.92
CA ILE A 198 3.94 -1.71 6.49
C ILE A 198 4.39 -0.79 5.36
N GLU A 199 3.69 0.30 5.17
CA GLU A 199 3.94 1.23 4.08
C GLU A 199 4.02 2.68 4.56
N LEU A 200 4.99 3.44 4.02
CA LEU A 200 5.10 4.88 4.24
C LEU A 200 4.29 5.63 3.18
N GLY A 201 3.60 6.66 3.61
CA GLY A 201 2.85 7.56 2.75
C GLY A 201 2.45 8.80 3.51
N TYR A 202 1.36 9.40 3.09
CA TYR A 202 0.76 10.57 3.72
C TYR A 202 -0.62 10.25 4.24
N TYR A 203 -0.96 10.81 5.39
CA TYR A 203 -2.32 10.80 5.91
C TYR A 203 -2.78 12.22 6.21
N GLY A 204 -3.91 12.62 5.58
CA GLY A 204 -4.53 13.91 5.77
C GLY A 204 -5.57 13.88 6.87
N GLN A 205 -5.52 14.86 7.77
CA GLN A 205 -6.65 15.12 8.66
C GLN A 205 -7.67 15.99 7.91
N VAL A 206 -8.91 15.52 7.88
CA VAL A 206 -10.00 16.29 7.23
C VAL A 206 -10.45 17.38 8.19
N PHE A 207 -10.19 18.61 7.83
CA PHE A 207 -10.70 19.78 8.51
C PHE A 207 -11.86 20.38 7.72
N ASN A 208 -12.75 21.08 8.39
CA ASN A 208 -13.82 21.84 7.71
C ASN A 208 -13.27 23.14 7.11
N SER A 209 -12.27 23.01 6.25
CA SER A 209 -11.60 24.11 5.54
C SER A 209 -11.30 23.70 4.10
N GLU A 210 -11.17 24.69 3.21
CA GLU A 210 -10.82 24.43 1.80
C GLU A 210 -9.43 23.79 1.65
N ALA A 211 -8.48 24.16 2.50
CA ALA A 211 -7.14 23.58 2.53
C ALA A 211 -7.04 22.51 3.61
N GLN A 212 -6.56 21.37 3.23
CA GLN A 212 -6.30 20.22 4.09
C GLN A 212 -4.79 20.05 4.29
N VAL A 213 -4.40 19.46 5.40
CA VAL A 213 -2.99 19.18 5.71
C VAL A 213 -2.79 17.67 5.79
N ALA A 214 -1.80 17.15 5.08
CA ALA A 214 -1.34 15.78 5.24
C ALA A 214 0.08 15.75 5.79
N ALA A 215 0.31 14.82 6.69
CA ALA A 215 1.61 14.55 7.27
C ALA A 215 2.12 13.17 6.88
N PRO A 216 3.44 12.95 6.83
CA PRO A 216 3.99 11.62 6.65
C PRO A 216 3.48 10.66 7.73
N ALA A 217 3.07 9.47 7.32
CA ALA A 217 2.49 8.46 8.18
C ALA A 217 2.89 7.06 7.74
N TRP A 218 3.15 6.18 8.70
CA TRP A 218 3.25 4.75 8.47
C TRP A 218 1.86 4.13 8.53
N ARG A 219 1.48 3.41 7.50
CA ARG A 219 0.31 2.55 7.49
C ARG A 219 0.73 1.13 7.89
N PHE A 220 0.02 0.56 8.85
CA PHE A 220 0.15 -0.84 9.28
C PHE A 220 -1.15 -1.55 8.95
N THR A 221 -1.10 -2.50 8.02
CA THR A 221 -2.26 -3.33 7.67
C THR A 221 -2.23 -4.62 8.47
N LEU A 222 -3.38 -4.97 9.04
CA LEU A 222 -3.53 -6.18 9.84
C LEU A 222 -4.15 -7.30 9.01
N GLY A 223 -3.95 -8.54 9.44
CA GLY A 223 -4.48 -9.72 8.75
C GLY A 223 -6.01 -9.82 8.68
N ASN A 224 -6.74 -9.02 9.45
CA ASN A 224 -8.19 -8.86 9.37
C ASN A 224 -8.63 -7.70 8.45
N GLY A 225 -7.67 -7.03 7.78
CA GLY A 225 -7.91 -5.89 6.89
C GLY A 225 -7.98 -4.52 7.58
N GLU A 226 -7.93 -4.46 8.91
CA GLU A 226 -7.86 -3.20 9.64
C GLU A 226 -6.54 -2.49 9.40
N LYS A 227 -6.57 -1.16 9.41
CA LYS A 227 -5.40 -0.31 9.17
C LYS A 227 -5.20 0.66 10.32
N TYR A 228 -3.96 0.78 10.74
CA TYR A 228 -3.51 1.78 11.71
C TYR A 228 -2.54 2.72 11.02
N TYR A 229 -2.68 4.02 11.26
CA TYR A 229 -1.74 5.02 10.75
C TYR A 229 -1.01 5.68 11.90
N VAL A 230 0.32 5.70 11.83
CA VAL A 230 1.18 6.34 12.83
C VAL A 230 1.84 7.54 12.19
N LEU A 231 1.46 8.72 12.63
CA LEU A 231 2.03 9.98 12.16
C LEU A 231 3.45 10.20 12.68
N GLY A 232 4.22 11.04 12.00
CA GLY A 232 5.57 11.42 12.45
C GLY A 232 5.62 12.03 13.85
N SER A 233 4.52 12.61 14.33
CA SER A 233 4.34 13.10 15.71
C SER A 233 4.19 11.99 16.75
N GLY A 234 3.95 10.74 16.32
CA GLY A 234 3.62 9.62 17.20
C GLY A 234 2.12 9.46 17.46
N ASP A 235 1.28 10.31 16.89
CA ASP A 235 -0.18 10.15 16.96
C ASP A 235 -0.62 8.93 16.15
N VAL A 236 -1.60 8.20 16.69
CA VAL A 236 -2.15 6.98 16.06
C VAL A 236 -3.58 7.24 15.64
N ILE A 237 -3.88 6.92 14.40
CA ILE A 237 -5.24 6.88 13.87
C ILE A 237 -5.61 5.41 13.75
N SER A 238 -6.64 5.02 14.50
CA SER A 238 -7.15 3.66 14.56
C SER A 238 -8.36 3.49 13.62
N PRO A 239 -8.71 2.24 13.24
CA PRO A 239 -9.90 1.96 12.44
C PRO A 239 -11.21 2.49 13.04
N ASP A 240 -11.30 2.52 14.37
CA ASP A 240 -12.48 3.04 15.07
C ASP A 240 -12.63 4.58 14.94
N ALA A 241 -11.51 5.29 14.77
CA ALA A 241 -11.55 6.73 14.57
C ALA A 241 -12.04 7.12 13.15
N GLU A 242 -11.93 6.24 12.18
CA GLU A 242 -12.45 6.44 10.82
C GLU A 242 -13.97 6.22 10.75
N LYS A 243 -14.50 5.24 11.53
CA LYS A 243 -15.96 4.95 11.58
C LYS A 243 -16.81 6.05 12.22
N ILE A 244 -16.19 6.99 12.97
CA ILE A 244 -16.90 8.12 13.59
C ILE A 244 -17.12 9.28 12.60
N LYS A 245 -16.50 9.21 11.40
CA LYS A 245 -16.56 10.29 10.39
C LYS A 245 -17.60 10.05 9.27
N GLU A 246 -18.28 8.89 9.25
CA GLU A 246 -19.44 8.58 8.42
C GLU A 246 -20.75 8.92 9.16
#